data_5bb7faaeb2c90551387bfa701397fccf
#
_entry.id   5bb7faaeb2c90551387bfa701397fccf
#
_cell.length_a   1.000
_cell.length_b   1.000
_cell.length_c   1.000
_cell.angle_alpha   90.00
_cell.angle_beta   90.00
_cell.angle_gamma   90.00
#
_symmetry.space_group_name_H-M   'P 1'
#
loop_
_entity.id
_entity.type
_entity.pdbx_description
1 polymer ?
#
loop_
_entity_poly.entity_id
_entity_poly.type
_entity_poly.pdbx_seq_one_letter_code
_entity_poly.pdbx_strand_id
1 'polypeptide(L)'
;MADVAKQAGVSKMTVSRVLAGRDVAATTRARVLAVIEQMGYVPDASAGSLSSGRSPFIVALVPSMSSSNFSDTIHGLNAAVNTHGLQLLLGDTDYSPDQEERLLRVMLAHRPEGVMLTGSYHTSGTRTMLDRAKVPVVETWDLPRTPIQQAVGFSNVEAAFAMMRHLHERGYRRIGFVGGATRLDRRGLDRQKGYREGLQTLGLGAPRVIEYGESPITMSHGGEAFTQLLAAWPDTDAVMCVSDMSAFGVLMECHRRGIAVPSRMAVAGFGDFEVSRHCFPRISTVSVDPLAIGRIAGEMLLVAADARKHGAPAQTQRRAIDFQVIVREST
;
A
#
# COMPACT_ATOMS: atom_id res chain seq x y z
N MET A 1 10.41 -21.21 -30.11
CA MET A 1 11.01 -22.45 -29.55
C MET A 1 11.37 -23.48 -30.62
N ALA A 2 10.52 -23.76 -31.65
CA ALA A 2 10.83 -24.70 -32.72
C ALA A 2 12.11 -24.28 -33.53
N ASP A 3 12.19 -23.00 -33.85
CA ASP A 3 13.30 -22.44 -34.63
C ASP A 3 14.61 -22.44 -33.86
N VAL A 4 14.56 -22.13 -32.54
CA VAL A 4 15.70 -22.27 -31.62
C VAL A 4 16.19 -23.72 -31.58
N ALA A 5 15.27 -24.67 -31.45
CA ALA A 5 15.62 -26.10 -31.44
C ALA A 5 16.30 -26.55 -32.75
N LYS A 6 15.77 -26.11 -33.88
CA LYS A 6 16.32 -26.37 -35.22
C LYS A 6 17.72 -25.78 -35.35
N GLN A 7 17.91 -24.51 -34.99
CA GLN A 7 19.20 -23.81 -35.14
C GLN A 7 20.26 -24.32 -34.16
N ALA A 8 19.84 -24.71 -32.93
CA ALA A 8 20.74 -25.30 -31.93
C ALA A 8 21.02 -26.79 -32.17
N GLY A 9 20.36 -27.45 -33.13
CA GLY A 9 20.54 -28.89 -33.43
C GLY A 9 20.10 -29.79 -32.29
N VAL A 10 18.99 -29.42 -31.60
CA VAL A 10 18.46 -30.17 -30.43
C VAL A 10 16.94 -30.32 -30.51
N SER A 11 16.36 -31.17 -29.67
CA SER A 11 14.89 -31.28 -29.56
C SER A 11 14.27 -30.05 -28.89
N LYS A 12 12.97 -29.77 -29.16
CA LYS A 12 12.19 -28.75 -28.40
C LYS A 12 12.19 -29.04 -26.89
N MET A 13 12.20 -30.30 -26.49
CA MET A 13 12.29 -30.74 -25.10
C MET A 13 13.62 -30.31 -24.47
N THR A 14 14.74 -30.41 -25.20
CA THR A 14 16.06 -29.97 -24.74
C THR A 14 16.09 -28.45 -24.54
N VAL A 15 15.53 -27.67 -25.48
CA VAL A 15 15.40 -26.20 -25.32
C VAL A 15 14.57 -25.90 -24.09
N SER A 16 13.43 -26.55 -23.91
CA SER A 16 12.57 -26.37 -22.71
C SER A 16 13.30 -26.69 -21.42
N ARG A 17 14.12 -27.77 -21.39
CA ARG A 17 14.94 -28.13 -20.22
C ARG A 17 15.99 -27.08 -19.89
N VAL A 18 16.66 -26.54 -20.92
CA VAL A 18 17.65 -25.45 -20.75
C VAL A 18 17.00 -24.21 -20.16
N LEU A 19 15.85 -23.79 -20.73
CA LEU A 19 15.10 -22.63 -20.24
C LEU A 19 14.57 -22.81 -18.82
N ALA A 20 14.18 -24.04 -18.45
CA ALA A 20 13.71 -24.38 -17.11
C ALA A 20 14.85 -24.62 -16.10
N GLY A 21 16.12 -24.38 -16.46
CA GLY A 21 17.27 -24.62 -15.56
C GLY A 21 17.52 -26.09 -15.22
N ARG A 22 16.83 -27.05 -15.88
CA ARG A 22 16.97 -28.48 -15.60
C ARG A 22 18.30 -29.01 -16.13
N ASP A 23 18.67 -30.20 -15.67
CA ASP A 23 19.94 -30.84 -16.01
C ASP A 23 20.03 -31.14 -17.53
N VAL A 24 21.03 -30.53 -18.17
CA VAL A 24 21.42 -30.66 -19.56
C VAL A 24 22.94 -30.47 -19.63
N ALA A 25 23.63 -31.24 -20.46
CA ALA A 25 25.07 -31.13 -20.63
C ALA A 25 25.51 -29.67 -20.89
N ALA A 26 26.57 -29.22 -20.21
CA ALA A 26 27.02 -27.83 -20.20
C ALA A 26 27.24 -27.26 -21.63
N THR A 27 27.83 -28.05 -22.52
CA THR A 27 28.07 -27.69 -23.94
C THR A 27 26.75 -27.48 -24.70
N THR A 28 25.75 -28.32 -24.46
CA THR A 28 24.42 -28.20 -25.07
C THR A 28 23.68 -26.97 -24.53
N ARG A 29 23.78 -26.72 -23.21
CA ARG A 29 23.20 -25.53 -22.58
C ARG A 29 23.79 -24.25 -23.18
N ALA A 30 25.13 -24.16 -23.25
CA ALA A 30 25.82 -22.99 -23.82
C ALA A 30 25.40 -22.74 -25.29
N ARG A 31 25.32 -23.78 -26.11
CA ARG A 31 24.89 -23.68 -27.52
C ARG A 31 23.42 -23.18 -27.63
N VAL A 32 22.51 -23.71 -26.84
CA VAL A 32 21.09 -23.28 -26.85
C VAL A 32 20.96 -21.83 -26.44
N LEU A 33 21.66 -21.41 -25.36
CA LEU A 33 21.63 -20.03 -24.88
C LEU A 33 22.19 -19.05 -25.91
N ALA A 34 23.31 -19.40 -26.60
CA ALA A 34 23.87 -18.57 -27.66
C ALA A 34 22.89 -18.40 -28.85
N VAL A 35 22.17 -19.46 -29.24
CA VAL A 35 21.16 -19.37 -30.29
C VAL A 35 19.97 -18.52 -29.86
N ILE A 36 19.51 -18.64 -28.59
CA ILE A 36 18.44 -17.79 -28.03
C ILE A 36 18.83 -16.32 -28.11
N GLU A 37 20.04 -15.97 -27.68
CA GLU A 37 20.58 -14.61 -27.73
C GLU A 37 20.69 -14.09 -29.16
N GLN A 38 21.27 -14.88 -30.06
CA GLN A 38 21.42 -14.53 -31.48
C GLN A 38 20.10 -14.29 -32.19
N MET A 39 19.06 -15.06 -31.83
CA MET A 39 17.72 -14.92 -32.42
C MET A 39 16.85 -13.86 -31.72
N GLY A 40 17.30 -13.27 -30.63
CA GLY A 40 16.45 -12.43 -29.81
C GLY A 40 15.19 -13.16 -29.33
N TYR A 41 15.26 -14.50 -29.19
CA TYR A 41 14.09 -15.29 -28.82
C TYR A 41 13.73 -15.10 -27.38
N VAL A 42 12.55 -14.53 -27.12
CA VAL A 42 11.95 -14.44 -25.79
C VAL A 42 11.01 -15.64 -25.62
N PRO A 43 11.26 -16.51 -24.61
CA PRO A 43 10.34 -17.60 -24.30
C PRO A 43 8.94 -17.07 -23.97
N ASP A 44 7.91 -17.68 -24.55
CA ASP A 44 6.54 -17.38 -24.16
C ASP A 44 6.31 -17.92 -22.74
N ALA A 45 6.19 -16.99 -21.79
CA ALA A 45 5.96 -17.30 -20.39
C ALA A 45 4.65 -18.10 -20.18
N SER A 46 3.65 -17.90 -21.06
CA SER A 46 2.38 -18.63 -21.01
C SER A 46 2.55 -20.13 -21.30
N ALA A 47 3.46 -20.48 -22.20
CA ALA A 47 3.79 -21.90 -22.48
C ALA A 47 4.53 -22.58 -21.34
N GLY A 48 5.34 -21.85 -20.57
CA GLY A 48 6.03 -22.33 -19.37
C GLY A 48 5.05 -22.50 -18.19
N SER A 49 4.13 -21.56 -18.00
CA SER A 49 3.10 -21.57 -16.96
C SER A 49 2.06 -22.68 -17.20
N LEU A 50 1.76 -23.05 -18.45
CA LEU A 50 0.90 -24.19 -18.77
C LEU A 50 1.50 -25.52 -18.29
N SER A 51 2.81 -25.70 -18.39
CA SER A 51 3.47 -26.93 -17.99
C SER A 51 3.74 -27.04 -16.49
N SER A 52 3.95 -25.92 -15.81
CA SER A 52 4.19 -25.82 -14.36
C SER A 52 2.92 -25.53 -13.56
N GLY A 53 1.87 -25.08 -14.21
CA GLY A 53 0.63 -24.61 -13.58
C GLY A 53 0.78 -23.29 -12.79
N ARG A 54 1.93 -22.58 -12.92
CA ARG A 54 2.28 -21.38 -12.14
C ARG A 54 3.03 -20.36 -12.99
N SER A 55 2.91 -19.10 -12.64
CA SER A 55 3.68 -18.02 -13.26
C SER A 55 4.62 -17.36 -12.24
N PRO A 56 5.73 -16.75 -12.66
CA PRO A 56 6.68 -16.13 -11.76
C PRO A 56 6.22 -14.74 -11.29
N PHE A 57 4.93 -14.57 -10.99
CA PHE A 57 4.37 -13.27 -10.63
C PHE A 57 3.76 -13.25 -9.23
N ILE A 58 3.97 -12.13 -8.54
CA ILE A 58 3.18 -11.68 -7.41
C ILE A 58 2.30 -10.53 -7.90
N VAL A 59 1.03 -10.58 -7.61
CA VAL A 59 0.11 -9.46 -7.84
C VAL A 59 0.18 -8.51 -6.65
N ALA A 60 0.27 -7.22 -6.91
CA ALA A 60 0.16 -6.18 -5.89
C ALA A 60 -0.84 -5.11 -6.32
N LEU A 61 -1.92 -4.96 -5.55
CA LEU A 61 -2.95 -3.95 -5.76
C LEU A 61 -2.80 -2.84 -4.72
N VAL A 62 -2.60 -1.60 -5.21
CA VAL A 62 -2.45 -0.41 -4.38
C VAL A 62 -3.51 0.63 -4.73
N PRO A 63 -3.92 1.48 -3.76
CA PRO A 63 -4.96 2.48 -4.00
C PRO A 63 -4.54 3.62 -4.92
N SER A 64 -3.24 3.90 -5.02
CA SER A 64 -2.71 4.96 -5.89
C SER A 64 -1.21 4.80 -6.14
N MET A 65 -0.82 4.81 -7.40
CA MET A 65 0.59 4.81 -7.81
C MET A 65 1.28 6.17 -7.59
N SER A 66 0.52 7.24 -7.42
CA SER A 66 1.05 8.59 -7.17
C SER A 66 1.46 8.83 -5.71
N SER A 67 1.13 7.93 -4.79
CA SER A 67 1.49 8.04 -3.38
C SER A 67 2.87 7.42 -3.12
N SER A 68 3.81 8.20 -2.58
CA SER A 68 5.16 7.72 -2.25
C SER A 68 5.13 6.54 -1.28
N ASN A 69 4.24 6.55 -0.29
CA ASN A 69 4.12 5.45 0.67
C ASN A 69 3.75 4.11 0.02
N PHE A 70 2.88 4.13 -1.00
CA PHE A 70 2.56 2.90 -1.73
C PHE A 70 3.69 2.51 -2.68
N SER A 71 4.38 3.47 -3.29
CA SER A 71 5.59 3.21 -4.08
C SER A 71 6.68 2.56 -3.24
N ASP A 72 6.94 3.05 -2.03
CA ASP A 72 7.91 2.47 -1.10
C ASP A 72 7.49 1.08 -0.63
N THR A 73 6.17 0.85 -0.41
CA THR A 73 5.65 -0.49 -0.12
C THR A 73 5.92 -1.46 -1.27
N ILE A 74 5.71 -1.02 -2.52
CA ILE A 74 6.04 -1.82 -3.71
C ILE A 74 7.54 -2.09 -3.81
N HIS A 75 8.40 -1.10 -3.50
CA HIS A 75 9.85 -1.28 -3.47
C HIS A 75 10.26 -2.34 -2.44
N GLY A 76 9.70 -2.27 -1.22
CA GLY A 76 9.94 -3.26 -0.18
C GLY A 76 9.49 -4.68 -0.58
N LEU A 77 8.31 -4.80 -1.18
CA LEU A 77 7.80 -6.06 -1.72
C LEU A 77 8.71 -6.62 -2.82
N ASN A 78 9.09 -5.76 -3.79
CA ASN A 78 9.95 -6.15 -4.90
C ASN A 78 11.32 -6.65 -4.40
N ALA A 79 11.93 -5.96 -3.45
CA ALA A 79 13.21 -6.36 -2.85
C ALA A 79 13.14 -7.77 -2.24
N ALA A 80 12.02 -8.12 -1.59
CA ALA A 80 11.83 -9.44 -1.01
C ALA A 80 11.63 -10.53 -2.07
N VAL A 81 10.77 -10.30 -3.08
CA VAL A 81 10.36 -11.37 -4.01
C VAL A 81 11.32 -11.55 -5.20
N ASN A 82 12.04 -10.50 -5.60
CA ASN A 82 12.96 -10.53 -6.74
C ASN A 82 14.14 -11.50 -6.51
N THR A 83 14.61 -11.64 -5.28
CA THR A 83 15.67 -12.62 -4.90
C THR A 83 15.25 -14.07 -5.17
N HIS A 84 13.95 -14.33 -5.32
CA HIS A 84 13.37 -15.64 -5.64
C HIS A 84 12.95 -15.74 -7.12
N GLY A 85 13.37 -14.79 -7.97
CA GLY A 85 13.05 -14.77 -9.40
C GLY A 85 11.58 -14.42 -9.71
N LEU A 86 10.85 -13.87 -8.74
CA LEU A 86 9.47 -13.43 -8.94
C LEU A 86 9.42 -11.97 -9.38
N GLN A 87 8.45 -11.65 -10.22
CA GLN A 87 8.18 -10.31 -10.72
C GLN A 87 6.84 -9.79 -10.21
N LEU A 88 6.66 -8.46 -10.20
CA LEU A 88 5.41 -7.86 -9.77
C LEU A 88 4.48 -7.56 -10.95
N LEU A 89 3.20 -7.91 -10.80
CA LEU A 89 2.09 -7.36 -11.57
C LEU A 89 1.38 -6.33 -10.70
N LEU A 90 1.45 -5.06 -11.10
CA LEU A 90 0.90 -3.95 -10.32
C LEU A 90 -0.46 -3.53 -10.87
N GLY A 91 -1.38 -3.20 -9.96
CA GLY A 91 -2.66 -2.61 -10.29
C GLY A 91 -2.98 -1.42 -9.38
N ASP A 92 -3.46 -0.33 -10.01
CA ASP A 92 -3.98 0.85 -9.32
C ASP A 92 -5.49 0.71 -9.17
N THR A 93 -5.98 0.69 -7.93
CA THR A 93 -7.41 0.47 -7.65
C THR A 93 -8.20 1.77 -7.54
N ASP A 94 -7.53 2.92 -7.54
CA ASP A 94 -8.13 4.24 -7.37
C ASP A 94 -9.09 4.29 -6.15
N TYR A 95 -8.67 3.69 -5.03
CA TYR A 95 -9.47 3.54 -3.81
C TYR A 95 -10.81 2.80 -4.01
N SER A 96 -11.08 2.20 -5.16
CA SER A 96 -12.33 1.54 -5.50
C SER A 96 -12.25 0.02 -5.27
N PRO A 97 -13.04 -0.55 -4.35
CA PRO A 97 -13.13 -2.00 -4.18
C PRO A 97 -13.67 -2.73 -5.43
N ASP A 98 -14.51 -2.06 -6.23
CA ASP A 98 -15.01 -2.63 -7.49
C ASP A 98 -13.91 -2.67 -8.55
N GLN A 99 -13.02 -1.67 -8.59
CA GLN A 99 -11.85 -1.68 -9.46
C GLN A 99 -10.84 -2.75 -9.01
N GLU A 100 -10.63 -2.90 -7.70
CA GLU A 100 -9.83 -4.00 -7.14
C GLU A 100 -10.34 -5.35 -7.64
N GLU A 101 -11.65 -5.59 -7.55
CA GLU A 101 -12.27 -6.83 -8.01
C GLU A 101 -12.06 -7.06 -9.52
N ARG A 102 -12.23 -6.02 -10.34
CA ARG A 102 -11.99 -6.11 -11.80
C ARG A 102 -10.55 -6.46 -12.13
N LEU A 103 -9.59 -5.76 -11.52
CA LEU A 103 -8.16 -6.00 -11.73
C LEU A 103 -7.75 -7.40 -11.25
N LEU A 104 -8.20 -7.79 -10.06
CA LEU A 104 -7.92 -9.11 -9.50
C LEU A 104 -8.41 -10.24 -10.41
N ARG A 105 -9.60 -10.11 -10.98
CA ARG A 105 -10.17 -11.08 -11.94
C ARG A 105 -9.25 -11.32 -13.14
N VAL A 106 -8.68 -10.25 -13.70
CA VAL A 106 -7.75 -10.34 -14.82
C VAL A 106 -6.40 -10.93 -14.38
N MET A 107 -5.88 -10.45 -13.25
CA MET A 107 -4.56 -10.86 -12.78
C MET A 107 -4.50 -12.30 -12.28
N LEU A 108 -5.58 -12.82 -11.67
CA LEU A 108 -5.67 -14.22 -11.27
C LEU A 108 -5.64 -15.20 -12.46
N ALA A 109 -6.03 -14.75 -13.66
CA ALA A 109 -5.91 -15.56 -14.88
C ALA A 109 -4.44 -15.91 -15.20
N HIS A 110 -3.48 -15.09 -14.76
CA HIS A 110 -2.05 -15.36 -14.87
C HIS A 110 -1.50 -16.33 -13.80
N ARG A 111 -2.35 -16.87 -12.92
CA ARG A 111 -1.99 -17.84 -11.87
C ARG A 111 -0.81 -17.38 -11.00
N PRO A 112 -0.89 -16.23 -10.36
CA PRO A 112 0.22 -15.69 -9.56
C PRO A 112 0.57 -16.62 -8.39
N GLU A 113 1.80 -16.51 -7.90
CA GLU A 113 2.27 -17.23 -6.71
C GLU A 113 1.71 -16.62 -5.41
N GLY A 114 1.30 -15.35 -5.44
CA GLY A 114 0.69 -14.65 -4.30
C GLY A 114 0.04 -13.33 -4.70
N VAL A 115 -0.76 -12.78 -3.79
CA VAL A 115 -1.47 -11.51 -3.95
C VAL A 115 -1.27 -10.64 -2.72
N MET A 116 -0.79 -9.42 -2.91
CA MET A 116 -0.80 -8.35 -1.92
C MET A 116 -1.96 -7.40 -2.20
N LEU A 117 -2.80 -7.17 -1.21
CA LEU A 117 -3.88 -6.18 -1.23
C LEU A 117 -3.58 -5.05 -0.25
N THR A 118 -4.08 -3.86 -0.54
CA THR A 118 -3.93 -2.71 0.37
C THR A 118 -5.26 -2.38 1.05
N GLY A 119 -5.27 -2.44 2.36
CA GLY A 119 -6.46 -2.29 3.18
C GLY A 119 -7.09 -3.64 3.53
N SER A 120 -8.20 -3.58 4.25
CA SER A 120 -8.94 -4.75 4.74
C SER A 120 -10.40 -4.79 4.28
N TYR A 121 -10.80 -3.80 3.49
CA TYR A 121 -12.16 -3.69 2.97
C TYR A 121 -12.20 -4.13 1.49
N HIS A 122 -12.77 -5.31 1.25
CA HIS A 122 -12.86 -5.94 -0.06
C HIS A 122 -14.30 -6.34 -0.35
N THR A 123 -14.68 -6.38 -1.64
CA THR A 123 -16.00 -6.87 -2.04
C THR A 123 -16.14 -8.36 -1.71
N SER A 124 -17.39 -8.83 -1.64
CA SER A 124 -17.66 -10.28 -1.53
C SER A 124 -17.14 -11.07 -2.74
N GLY A 125 -17.12 -10.43 -3.93
CA GLY A 125 -16.57 -10.99 -5.15
C GLY A 125 -15.06 -11.21 -5.06
N THR A 126 -14.29 -10.21 -4.59
CA THR A 126 -12.85 -10.31 -4.32
C THR A 126 -12.57 -11.48 -3.37
N ARG A 127 -13.25 -11.55 -2.22
CA ARG A 127 -13.07 -12.64 -1.23
C ARG A 127 -13.36 -14.02 -1.83
N THR A 128 -14.45 -14.15 -2.57
CA THR A 128 -14.84 -15.41 -3.22
C THR A 128 -13.82 -15.85 -4.28
N MET A 129 -13.29 -14.91 -5.07
CA MET A 129 -12.26 -15.21 -6.08
C MET A 129 -10.97 -15.71 -5.44
N LEU A 130 -10.50 -15.05 -4.38
CA LEU A 130 -9.29 -15.43 -3.66
C LEU A 130 -9.42 -16.79 -2.98
N ASP A 131 -10.57 -17.05 -2.35
CA ASP A 131 -10.86 -18.36 -1.74
C ASP A 131 -10.82 -19.50 -2.78
N ARG A 132 -11.45 -19.30 -3.95
CA ARG A 132 -11.44 -20.28 -5.03
C ARG A 132 -10.06 -20.46 -5.66
N ALA A 133 -9.31 -19.39 -5.83
CA ALA A 133 -7.96 -19.45 -6.41
C ALA A 133 -6.95 -20.15 -5.49
N LYS A 134 -7.21 -20.19 -4.18
CA LYS A 134 -6.32 -20.74 -3.15
C LYS A 134 -4.89 -20.19 -3.27
N VAL A 135 -4.78 -18.93 -3.68
CA VAL A 135 -3.51 -18.23 -3.78
C VAL A 135 -3.17 -17.61 -2.42
N PRO A 136 -1.91 -17.58 -1.99
CA PRO A 136 -1.50 -16.82 -0.81
C PRO A 136 -1.90 -15.36 -0.89
N VAL A 137 -2.47 -14.82 0.19
CA VAL A 137 -2.94 -13.43 0.27
C VAL A 137 -2.36 -12.75 1.50
N VAL A 138 -1.85 -11.52 1.32
CA VAL A 138 -1.47 -10.62 2.41
C VAL A 138 -2.17 -9.29 2.24
N GLU A 139 -2.98 -8.89 3.23
CA GLU A 139 -3.55 -7.56 3.37
C GLU A 139 -2.52 -6.65 4.05
N THR A 140 -2.36 -5.40 3.55
CA THR A 140 -1.36 -4.45 4.05
C THR A 140 -1.98 -3.13 4.50
N TRP A 141 -1.27 -2.32 5.30
CA TRP A 141 -1.68 -1.00 5.76
C TRP A 141 -2.85 -0.96 6.77
N ASP A 142 -3.45 -2.10 7.02
CA ASP A 142 -4.44 -2.34 8.06
C ASP A 142 -4.04 -3.56 8.89
N LEU A 143 -4.64 -3.68 10.08
CA LEU A 143 -4.44 -4.85 10.92
C LEU A 143 -5.80 -5.43 11.37
N PRO A 144 -6.60 -5.97 10.43
CA PRO A 144 -7.93 -6.50 10.75
C PRO A 144 -7.83 -7.67 11.73
N ARG A 145 -8.86 -7.83 12.58
CA ARG A 145 -8.93 -8.98 13.51
C ARG A 145 -9.00 -10.31 12.75
N THR A 146 -9.70 -10.31 11.63
CA THR A 146 -9.92 -11.49 10.78
C THR A 146 -9.51 -11.15 9.34
N PRO A 147 -8.21 -11.28 9.00
CA PRO A 147 -7.77 -11.09 7.61
C PRO A 147 -8.32 -12.19 6.69
N ILE A 148 -8.27 -11.97 5.37
CA ILE A 148 -8.59 -13.03 4.38
C ILE A 148 -7.70 -14.25 4.64
N GLN A 149 -6.39 -14.03 4.79
CA GLN A 149 -5.43 -15.06 5.15
C GLN A 149 -4.36 -14.50 6.08
N GLN A 150 -3.60 -13.51 5.64
CA GLN A 150 -2.53 -12.88 6.39
C GLN A 150 -2.65 -11.36 6.30
N ALA A 151 -2.13 -10.66 7.32
CA ALA A 151 -2.07 -9.19 7.30
C ALA A 151 -0.77 -8.66 7.91
N VAL A 152 -0.26 -7.56 7.35
CA VAL A 152 0.83 -6.77 7.91
C VAL A 152 0.48 -5.30 7.87
N GLY A 153 0.47 -4.63 9.00
CA GLY A 153 0.07 -3.23 9.11
C GLY A 153 -0.08 -2.77 10.54
N PHE A 154 -0.87 -1.75 10.73
CA PHE A 154 -1.07 -1.09 12.02
C PHE A 154 -2.53 -0.64 12.18
N SER A 155 -2.89 -0.21 13.38
CA SER A 155 -4.21 0.36 13.65
C SER A 155 -4.23 1.84 13.27
N ASN A 156 -4.95 2.19 12.19
CA ASN A 156 -5.16 3.59 11.81
C ASN A 156 -5.92 4.38 12.88
N VAL A 157 -6.79 3.73 13.65
CA VAL A 157 -7.51 4.34 14.79
C VAL A 157 -6.54 4.73 15.91
N GLU A 158 -5.68 3.78 16.35
CA GLU A 158 -4.72 4.03 17.43
C GLU A 158 -3.66 5.05 17.02
N ALA A 159 -3.22 5.02 15.77
CA ALA A 159 -2.25 5.97 15.23
C ALA A 159 -2.81 7.40 15.20
N ALA A 160 -4.06 7.56 14.78
CA ALA A 160 -4.76 8.85 14.82
C ALA A 160 -5.02 9.32 16.24
N PHE A 161 -5.40 8.42 17.14
CA PHE A 161 -5.56 8.72 18.57
C PHE A 161 -4.26 9.21 19.21
N ALA A 162 -3.12 8.61 18.85
CA ALA A 162 -1.80 9.04 19.34
C ALA A 162 -1.48 10.48 18.91
N MET A 163 -1.83 10.89 17.68
CA MET A 163 -1.69 12.29 17.25
C MET A 163 -2.63 13.21 18.03
N MET A 164 -3.86 12.81 18.32
CA MET A 164 -4.79 13.60 19.14
C MET A 164 -4.25 13.82 20.56
N ARG A 165 -3.65 12.78 21.16
CA ARG A 165 -2.99 12.89 22.46
C ARG A 165 -1.83 13.88 22.41
N HIS A 166 -0.98 13.80 21.39
CA HIS A 166 0.11 14.76 21.18
C HIS A 166 -0.40 16.20 21.11
N LEU A 167 -1.42 16.49 20.29
CA LEU A 167 -1.98 17.82 20.19
C LEU A 167 -2.56 18.31 21.54
N HIS A 168 -3.23 17.44 22.27
CA HIS A 168 -3.73 17.76 23.60
C HIS A 168 -2.62 18.08 24.60
N GLU A 169 -1.55 17.28 24.63
CA GLU A 169 -0.37 17.48 25.49
C GLU A 169 0.36 18.80 25.17
N ARG A 170 0.32 19.24 23.89
CA ARG A 170 0.81 20.56 23.45
C ARG A 170 -0.08 21.73 23.83
N GLY A 171 -1.25 21.48 24.41
CA GLY A 171 -2.16 22.51 24.91
C GLY A 171 -3.30 22.88 23.96
N TYR A 172 -3.42 22.28 22.79
CA TYR A 172 -4.53 22.53 21.87
C TYR A 172 -5.82 21.90 22.38
N ARG A 173 -6.93 22.60 22.22
CA ARG A 173 -8.24 22.20 22.79
C ARG A 173 -9.37 22.18 21.75
N ARG A 174 -9.26 22.96 20.70
CA ARG A 174 -10.29 23.12 19.67
C ARG A 174 -9.78 22.55 18.35
N ILE A 175 -9.58 21.23 18.37
CA ILE A 175 -8.93 20.50 17.28
C ILE A 175 -9.95 20.17 16.20
N GLY A 176 -9.69 20.56 14.95
CA GLY A 176 -10.45 20.16 13.77
C GLY A 176 -9.86 18.94 13.08
N PHE A 177 -10.65 18.26 12.26
CA PHE A 177 -10.22 17.19 11.38
C PHE A 177 -10.59 17.52 9.92
N VAL A 178 -9.62 17.36 9.02
CA VAL A 178 -9.79 17.53 7.58
C VAL A 178 -9.49 16.22 6.88
N GLY A 179 -10.48 15.69 6.17
CA GLY A 179 -10.39 14.41 5.44
C GLY A 179 -11.21 14.40 4.16
N GLY A 180 -11.22 13.26 3.45
CA GLY A 180 -12.01 13.08 2.25
C GLY A 180 -13.49 12.81 2.53
N ALA A 181 -14.34 13.22 1.60
CA ALA A 181 -15.78 12.97 1.62
C ALA A 181 -16.15 11.53 1.24
N THR A 182 -15.17 10.71 0.92
CA THR A 182 -15.41 9.39 0.34
C THR A 182 -15.64 8.29 1.40
N ARG A 183 -16.64 7.47 1.14
CA ARG A 183 -16.85 6.21 1.88
C ARG A 183 -15.85 5.12 1.47
N LEU A 184 -15.08 5.35 0.42
CA LEU A 184 -14.14 4.37 -0.15
C LEU A 184 -12.80 4.38 0.57
N ASP A 185 -12.35 5.52 1.12
CA ASP A 185 -11.13 5.59 1.94
C ASP A 185 -11.40 5.13 3.39
N ARG A 186 -11.43 3.82 3.57
CA ARG A 186 -11.67 3.20 4.89
C ARG A 186 -10.60 3.57 5.91
N ARG A 187 -9.34 3.69 5.50
CA ARG A 187 -8.25 4.10 6.39
C ARG A 187 -8.40 5.57 6.82
N GLY A 188 -8.85 6.44 5.91
CA GLY A 188 -9.22 7.81 6.26
C GLY A 188 -10.37 7.86 7.28
N LEU A 189 -11.39 7.02 7.12
CA LEU A 189 -12.48 6.88 8.09
C LEU A 189 -11.99 6.35 9.45
N ASP A 190 -11.07 5.39 9.47
CA ASP A 190 -10.47 4.88 10.70
C ASP A 190 -9.63 5.96 11.41
N ARG A 191 -8.91 6.80 10.67
CA ARG A 191 -8.22 7.98 11.23
C ARG A 191 -9.21 8.98 11.82
N GLN A 192 -10.31 9.26 11.12
CA GLN A 192 -11.38 10.10 11.64
C GLN A 192 -12.02 9.49 12.93
N LYS A 193 -12.16 8.17 12.97
CA LYS A 193 -12.63 7.47 14.18
C LYS A 193 -11.65 7.66 15.33
N GLY A 194 -10.35 7.50 15.12
CA GLY A 194 -9.32 7.77 16.14
C GLY A 194 -9.33 9.21 16.63
N TYR A 195 -9.55 10.18 15.72
CA TYR A 195 -9.79 11.58 16.10
C TYR A 195 -11.02 11.72 17.03
N ARG A 196 -12.17 11.11 16.68
CA ARG A 196 -13.39 11.18 17.51
C ARG A 196 -13.21 10.51 18.87
N GLU A 197 -12.55 9.34 18.92
CA GLU A 197 -12.19 8.67 20.18
C GLU A 197 -11.26 9.54 21.03
N GLY A 198 -10.32 10.26 20.39
CA GLY A 198 -9.45 11.24 21.04
C GLY A 198 -10.24 12.37 21.68
N LEU A 199 -11.19 12.98 20.98
CA LEU A 199 -12.05 14.02 21.54
C LEU A 199 -12.80 13.53 22.78
N GLN A 200 -13.39 12.35 22.69
CA GLN A 200 -14.15 11.77 23.80
C GLN A 200 -13.26 11.48 25.02
N THR A 201 -12.14 10.81 24.80
CA THR A 201 -11.24 10.37 25.88
C THR A 201 -10.55 11.55 26.57
N LEU A 202 -10.22 12.61 25.81
CA LEU A 202 -9.51 13.79 26.31
C LEU A 202 -10.44 14.94 26.72
N GLY A 203 -11.76 14.78 26.62
CA GLY A 203 -12.75 15.79 27.04
C GLY A 203 -12.72 17.06 26.18
N LEU A 204 -12.46 16.95 24.86
CA LEU A 204 -12.24 18.10 23.95
C LEU A 204 -13.50 18.64 23.26
N GLY A 205 -14.68 18.21 23.65
CA GLY A 205 -15.94 18.72 23.12
C GLY A 205 -16.41 18.04 21.82
N ALA A 206 -17.28 18.75 21.08
CA ALA A 206 -17.90 18.20 19.86
C ALA A 206 -16.92 18.12 18.68
N PRO A 207 -17.09 17.13 17.79
CA PRO A 207 -16.24 17.00 16.60
C PRO A 207 -16.38 18.18 15.63
N ARG A 208 -15.25 18.65 15.10
CA ARG A 208 -15.13 19.67 14.07
C ARG A 208 -14.56 18.98 12.83
N VAL A 209 -15.39 18.42 11.97
CA VAL A 209 -14.98 17.58 10.85
C VAL A 209 -15.43 18.20 9.55
N ILE A 210 -14.50 18.37 8.62
CA ILE A 210 -14.79 18.68 7.22
C ILE A 210 -14.33 17.49 6.37
N GLU A 211 -15.29 16.95 5.64
CA GLU A 211 -15.08 15.92 4.62
C GLU A 211 -15.18 16.60 3.25
N TYR A 212 -14.06 16.73 2.54
CA TYR A 212 -14.00 17.43 1.26
C TYR A 212 -13.03 16.76 0.28
N GLY A 213 -13.47 16.63 -0.95
CA GLY A 213 -12.73 15.96 -2.03
C GLY A 213 -12.85 14.45 -1.98
N GLU A 214 -12.58 13.83 -3.11
CA GLU A 214 -12.51 12.37 -3.25
C GLU A 214 -11.07 11.88 -3.17
N SER A 215 -10.86 10.64 -2.75
CA SER A 215 -9.51 10.05 -2.70
C SER A 215 -8.97 9.81 -4.12
N PRO A 216 -7.67 10.02 -4.34
CA PRO A 216 -6.65 10.46 -3.36
C PRO A 216 -6.79 11.93 -2.97
N ILE A 217 -6.79 12.19 -1.64
CA ILE A 217 -6.89 13.56 -1.14
C ILE A 217 -5.62 14.35 -1.46
N THR A 218 -5.81 15.46 -2.17
CA THR A 218 -4.75 16.33 -2.67
C THR A 218 -4.45 17.50 -1.73
N MET A 219 -3.39 18.25 -2.04
CA MET A 219 -3.07 19.52 -1.36
C MET A 219 -4.22 20.54 -1.53
N SER A 220 -4.81 20.65 -2.73
CA SER A 220 -5.93 21.56 -2.97
C SER A 220 -7.13 21.21 -2.10
N HIS A 221 -7.49 19.92 -2.02
CA HIS A 221 -8.57 19.47 -1.15
C HIS A 221 -8.33 19.85 0.31
N GLY A 222 -7.07 19.73 0.79
CA GLY A 222 -6.70 20.15 2.15
C GLY A 222 -6.92 21.63 2.40
N GLY A 223 -6.47 22.50 1.49
CA GLY A 223 -6.64 23.95 1.59
C GLY A 223 -8.10 24.41 1.54
N GLU A 224 -8.90 23.82 0.65
CA GLU A 224 -10.33 24.10 0.53
C GLU A 224 -11.12 23.62 1.74
N ALA A 225 -10.84 22.39 2.22
CA ALA A 225 -11.46 21.89 3.44
C ALA A 225 -11.11 22.73 4.67
N PHE A 226 -9.88 23.23 4.77
CA PHE A 226 -9.48 24.12 5.85
C PHE A 226 -10.23 25.47 5.79
N THR A 227 -10.47 25.99 4.61
CA THR A 227 -11.30 27.19 4.42
C THR A 227 -12.71 26.98 5.00
N GLN A 228 -13.32 25.84 4.71
CA GLN A 228 -14.63 25.49 5.25
C GLN A 228 -14.58 25.26 6.79
N LEU A 229 -13.50 24.65 7.29
CA LEU A 229 -13.30 24.44 8.70
C LEU A 229 -13.30 25.75 9.50
N LEU A 230 -12.54 26.75 9.01
CA LEU A 230 -12.47 28.06 9.65
C LEU A 230 -13.78 28.86 9.53
N ALA A 231 -14.52 28.68 8.42
CA ALA A 231 -15.85 29.29 8.28
C ALA A 231 -16.85 28.73 9.30
N ALA A 232 -16.81 27.42 9.53
CA ALA A 232 -17.69 26.75 10.49
C ALA A 232 -17.25 26.94 11.96
N TRP A 233 -15.94 26.93 12.20
CA TRP A 233 -15.34 27.02 13.56
C TRP A 233 -14.11 27.95 13.56
N PRO A 234 -14.30 29.28 13.56
CA PRO A 234 -13.21 30.25 13.45
C PRO A 234 -12.27 30.25 14.67
N ASP A 235 -12.72 29.68 15.79
CA ASP A 235 -11.95 29.54 17.01
C ASP A 235 -11.05 28.29 17.06
N THR A 236 -11.02 27.44 16.01
CA THR A 236 -10.14 26.26 15.89
C THR A 236 -8.68 26.68 16.12
N ASP A 237 -7.94 25.91 16.96
CA ASP A 237 -6.53 26.16 17.29
C ASP A 237 -5.55 25.11 16.78
N ALA A 238 -6.05 23.94 16.35
CA ALA A 238 -5.27 22.93 15.67
C ALA A 238 -6.10 22.18 14.63
N VAL A 239 -5.45 21.64 13.61
CA VAL A 239 -6.08 20.78 12.62
C VAL A 239 -5.27 19.52 12.41
N MET A 240 -5.94 18.38 12.54
CA MET A 240 -5.43 17.08 12.17
C MET A 240 -5.93 16.75 10.75
N CYS A 241 -5.01 16.44 9.86
CA CYS A 241 -5.31 16.13 8.46
C CYS A 241 -5.21 14.62 8.21
N VAL A 242 -6.01 14.13 7.29
CA VAL A 242 -6.03 12.70 6.91
C VAL A 242 -4.70 12.23 6.32
N SER A 243 -3.90 13.14 5.74
CA SER A 243 -2.58 12.87 5.18
C SER A 243 -1.69 14.11 5.20
N ASP A 244 -0.39 13.93 5.00
CA ASP A 244 0.57 15.05 4.89
C ASP A 244 0.30 15.91 3.65
N MET A 245 -0.25 15.33 2.58
CA MET A 245 -0.62 16.08 1.39
C MET A 245 -1.72 17.09 1.71
N SER A 246 -2.78 16.66 2.43
CA SER A 246 -3.80 17.60 2.89
C SER A 246 -3.28 18.58 3.93
N ALA A 247 -2.38 18.14 4.83
CA ALA A 247 -1.75 19.02 5.82
C ALA A 247 -0.89 20.10 5.17
N PHE A 248 -0.16 19.77 4.11
CA PHE A 248 0.59 20.77 3.33
C PHE A 248 -0.35 21.79 2.67
N GLY A 249 -1.49 21.34 2.13
CA GLY A 249 -2.53 22.23 1.60
C GLY A 249 -3.06 23.20 2.65
N VAL A 250 -3.33 22.69 3.86
CA VAL A 250 -3.72 23.53 5.03
C VAL A 250 -2.62 24.53 5.38
N LEU A 251 -1.36 24.09 5.42
CA LEU A 251 -0.21 24.95 5.72
C LEU A 251 -0.09 26.09 4.71
N MET A 252 -0.24 25.81 3.43
CA MET A 252 -0.22 26.82 2.38
C MET A 252 -1.40 27.80 2.47
N GLU A 253 -2.57 27.32 2.89
CA GLU A 253 -3.72 28.19 3.11
C GLU A 253 -3.53 29.08 4.36
N CYS A 254 -2.92 28.56 5.44
CA CYS A 254 -2.50 29.36 6.57
C CYS A 254 -1.55 30.48 6.14
N HIS A 255 -0.55 30.14 5.32
CA HIS A 255 0.40 31.12 4.78
C HIS A 255 -0.28 32.21 3.97
N ARG A 256 -1.19 31.86 3.03
CA ARG A 256 -1.95 32.84 2.21
C ARG A 256 -2.79 33.80 3.06
N ARG A 257 -3.29 33.34 4.20
CA ARG A 257 -4.13 34.13 5.12
C ARG A 257 -3.34 34.85 6.21
N GLY A 258 -2.01 34.72 6.27
CA GLY A 258 -1.20 35.26 7.34
C GLY A 258 -1.47 34.63 8.72
N ILE A 259 -1.96 33.39 8.75
CA ILE A 259 -2.19 32.63 9.99
C ILE A 259 -0.87 31.99 10.42
N ALA A 260 -0.36 32.41 11.56
CA ALA A 260 0.92 31.89 12.07
C ALA A 260 0.81 30.42 12.52
N VAL A 261 1.69 29.56 12.00
CA VAL A 261 1.82 28.16 12.38
C VAL A 261 3.15 28.00 13.14
N PRO A 262 3.13 27.40 14.36
CA PRO A 262 2.02 26.80 15.06
C PRO A 262 1.26 27.74 16.00
N SER A 263 1.72 28.98 16.24
CA SER A 263 1.30 29.84 17.36
C SER A 263 -0.20 30.21 17.33
N ARG A 264 -0.82 30.32 16.15
CA ARG A 264 -2.27 30.53 16.01
C ARG A 264 -3.00 29.26 15.56
N MET A 265 -2.36 28.43 14.75
CA MET A 265 -2.93 27.21 14.19
C MET A 265 -1.87 26.12 14.12
N ALA A 266 -2.05 25.05 14.88
CA ALA A 266 -1.23 23.86 14.69
C ALA A 266 -1.74 23.03 13.51
N VAL A 267 -0.82 22.41 12.78
CA VAL A 267 -1.12 21.55 11.64
C VAL A 267 -0.44 20.21 11.82
N ALA A 268 -1.23 19.14 11.84
CA ALA A 268 -0.73 17.76 11.94
C ALA A 268 -1.16 16.93 10.74
N GLY A 269 -0.23 16.14 10.21
CA GLY A 269 -0.44 15.26 9.07
C GLY A 269 -0.46 13.78 9.45
N PHE A 270 -0.35 12.94 8.40
CA PHE A 270 -0.28 11.49 8.52
C PHE A 270 0.44 10.88 7.30
N GLY A 271 1.45 10.04 7.55
CA GLY A 271 2.14 9.26 6.53
C GLY A 271 3.63 9.55 6.39
N ASP A 272 4.13 10.63 6.98
CA ASP A 272 5.53 11.08 6.93
C ASP A 272 6.09 11.19 5.49
N PHE A 273 5.27 11.76 4.58
CA PHE A 273 5.69 12.03 3.21
C PHE A 273 6.87 13.02 3.16
N GLU A 274 7.66 12.96 2.12
CA GLU A 274 8.82 13.82 1.91
C GLU A 274 8.48 15.32 2.08
N VAL A 275 7.32 15.76 1.59
CA VAL A 275 6.86 17.13 1.74
C VAL A 275 6.76 17.58 3.20
N SER A 276 6.38 16.70 4.14
CA SER A 276 6.27 17.03 5.55
C SER A 276 7.62 17.32 6.21
N ARG A 277 8.70 16.78 5.66
CA ARG A 277 10.08 16.93 6.14
C ARG A 277 10.76 18.18 5.60
N HIS A 278 10.33 18.68 4.44
CA HIS A 278 11.03 19.72 3.69
C HIS A 278 10.24 21.02 3.51
N CYS A 279 8.95 21.07 3.90
CA CYS A 279 8.21 22.33 3.97
C CYS A 279 8.63 23.18 5.18
N PHE A 280 8.19 24.43 5.22
CA PHE A 280 8.41 25.33 6.36
C PHE A 280 7.07 25.94 6.83
N PRO A 281 6.74 25.84 8.14
CA PRO A 281 7.36 24.93 9.12
C PRO A 281 7.17 23.46 8.73
N ARG A 282 8.09 22.57 9.15
CA ARG A 282 8.00 21.12 8.90
C ARG A 282 6.79 20.55 9.64
N ILE A 283 6.05 19.66 8.98
CA ILE A 283 4.77 19.14 9.49
C ILE A 283 5.00 17.98 10.46
N SER A 284 4.45 18.11 11.68
CA SER A 284 4.30 17.01 12.63
C SER A 284 3.33 15.98 12.05
N THR A 285 3.69 14.70 12.12
CA THR A 285 2.95 13.65 11.41
C THR A 285 3.02 12.31 12.14
N VAL A 286 2.14 11.38 11.76
CA VAL A 286 2.31 9.96 12.12
C VAL A 286 3.16 9.29 11.05
N SER A 287 4.29 8.71 11.47
CA SER A 287 5.19 7.94 10.60
C SER A 287 4.95 6.46 10.77
N VAL A 288 4.99 5.73 9.66
CA VAL A 288 5.07 4.27 9.56
C VAL A 288 6.18 3.92 8.57
N ASP A 289 6.66 2.69 8.58
CA ASP A 289 7.67 2.23 7.63
C ASP A 289 7.04 1.47 6.45
N PRO A 290 6.79 2.14 5.31
CA PRO A 290 6.18 1.51 4.15
C PRO A 290 7.10 0.47 3.49
N LEU A 291 8.42 0.66 3.51
CA LEU A 291 9.38 -0.32 3.01
C LEU A 291 9.30 -1.62 3.82
N ALA A 292 9.25 -1.52 5.15
CA ALA A 292 9.10 -2.69 6.02
C ALA A 292 7.76 -3.40 5.79
N ILE A 293 6.65 -2.66 5.61
CA ILE A 293 5.34 -3.26 5.27
C ILE A 293 5.48 -4.11 4.00
N GLY A 294 6.03 -3.56 2.94
CA GLY A 294 6.21 -4.26 1.67
C GLY A 294 7.12 -5.48 1.77
N ARG A 295 8.28 -5.32 2.42
CA ARG A 295 9.24 -6.40 2.62
C ARG A 295 8.63 -7.56 3.42
N ILE A 296 7.97 -7.27 4.54
CA ILE A 296 7.35 -8.30 5.37
C ILE A 296 6.19 -8.97 4.62
N ALA A 297 5.39 -8.22 3.84
CA ALA A 297 4.36 -8.80 3.00
C ALA A 297 4.95 -9.79 1.99
N GLY A 298 6.08 -9.44 1.35
CA GLY A 298 6.80 -10.32 0.44
C GLY A 298 7.31 -11.59 1.11
N GLU A 299 7.95 -11.47 2.27
CA GLU A 299 8.42 -12.60 3.07
C GLU A 299 7.26 -13.55 3.45
N MET A 300 6.12 -12.99 3.90
CA MET A 300 4.93 -13.77 4.24
C MET A 300 4.35 -14.49 3.01
N LEU A 301 4.30 -13.83 1.84
CA LEU A 301 3.85 -14.45 0.60
C LEU A 301 4.77 -15.59 0.16
N LEU A 302 6.10 -15.44 0.25
CA LEU A 302 7.07 -16.46 -0.11
C LEU A 302 6.92 -17.70 0.76
N VAL A 303 6.82 -17.52 2.08
CA VAL A 303 6.59 -18.63 3.03
C VAL A 303 5.28 -19.37 2.73
N ALA A 304 4.20 -18.60 2.49
CA ALA A 304 2.90 -19.20 2.20
C ALA A 304 2.87 -19.90 0.82
N ALA A 305 3.56 -19.35 -0.19
CA ALA A 305 3.69 -20.00 -1.49
C ALA A 305 4.48 -21.30 -1.42
N ASP A 306 5.55 -21.35 -0.61
CA ASP A 306 6.32 -22.55 -0.39
C ASP A 306 5.51 -23.61 0.39
N ALA A 307 4.83 -23.22 1.45
CA ALA A 307 3.92 -24.10 2.20
C ALA A 307 2.84 -24.73 1.30
N ARG A 308 2.25 -23.90 0.41
CA ARG A 308 1.28 -24.37 -0.59
C ARG A 308 1.87 -25.39 -1.57
N LYS A 309 3.13 -25.24 -1.98
CA LYS A 309 3.85 -26.21 -2.84
C LYS A 309 3.94 -27.59 -2.19
N HIS A 310 4.10 -27.62 -0.88
CA HIS A 310 4.22 -28.85 -0.08
C HIS A 310 2.87 -29.35 0.47
N GLY A 311 1.74 -28.77 0.04
CA GLY A 311 0.41 -29.19 0.46
C GLY A 311 0.06 -28.83 1.91
N ALA A 312 0.82 -27.92 2.54
CA ALA A 312 0.53 -27.47 3.89
C ALA A 312 -0.70 -26.55 3.91
N PRO A 313 -1.51 -26.57 4.97
CA PRO A 313 -2.67 -25.70 5.09
C PRO A 313 -2.26 -24.23 5.17
N ALA A 314 -3.12 -23.36 4.65
CA ALA A 314 -2.94 -21.92 4.79
C ALA A 314 -2.96 -21.50 6.27
N GLN A 315 -1.97 -20.71 6.69
CA GLN A 315 -1.90 -20.20 8.05
C GLN A 315 -2.43 -18.77 8.10
N THR A 316 -3.29 -18.49 9.07
CA THR A 316 -3.69 -17.12 9.38
C THR A 316 -2.61 -16.48 10.24
N GLN A 317 -2.03 -15.37 9.76
CA GLN A 317 -1.00 -14.64 10.48
C GLN A 317 -1.25 -13.14 10.41
N ARG A 318 -0.98 -12.45 11.53
CA ARG A 318 -1.02 -10.99 11.61
C ARG A 318 0.32 -10.48 12.13
N ARG A 319 0.90 -9.49 11.43
CA ARG A 319 2.11 -8.81 11.86
C ARG A 319 1.84 -7.33 12.05
N ALA A 320 1.96 -6.86 13.28
CA ALA A 320 1.89 -5.44 13.59
C ALA A 320 3.19 -4.75 13.19
N ILE A 321 3.05 -3.55 12.62
CA ILE A 321 4.13 -2.60 12.38
C ILE A 321 3.93 -1.43 13.35
N ASP A 322 5.00 -0.99 13.96
CA ASP A 322 4.98 0.16 14.84
C ASP A 322 4.76 1.45 14.06
N PHE A 323 4.09 2.40 14.69
CA PHE A 323 3.96 3.77 14.21
C PHE A 323 4.51 4.74 15.25
N GLN A 324 4.90 5.94 14.82
CA GLN A 324 5.43 6.97 15.69
C GLN A 324 4.83 8.33 15.35
N VAL A 325 4.55 9.14 16.37
CA VAL A 325 4.27 10.56 16.19
C VAL A 325 5.60 11.31 16.08
N ILE A 326 5.88 11.83 14.91
CA ILE A 326 7.08 12.64 14.63
C ILE A 326 6.74 14.10 14.87
N VAL A 327 7.24 14.64 15.94
CA VAL A 327 7.03 16.06 16.31
C VAL A 327 7.98 16.95 15.54
N ARG A 328 7.43 17.99 14.89
CA ARG A 328 8.16 19.01 14.13
C ARG A 328 7.64 20.40 14.48
N GLU A 329 7.95 21.41 13.65
CA GLU A 329 7.67 22.81 13.97
C GLU A 329 6.17 23.20 13.84
N SER A 330 5.35 22.39 13.19
CA SER A 330 3.95 22.75 12.92
C SER A 330 2.97 22.51 14.09
N THR A 331 3.48 21.91 15.21
CA THR A 331 2.64 21.67 16.41
C THR A 331 3.34 22.09 17.70
#